data_dff411b567a9c2f2c07509964f6c55ad
#
_entry.id   dff411b567a9c2f2c07509964f6c55ad
#
_cell.length_a   1.000
_cell.length_b   1.000
_cell.length_c   1.000
_cell.angle_alpha   90.00
_cell.angle_beta   90.00
_cell.angle_gamma   90.00
#
_symmetry.space_group_name_H-M   'P 1'
#
loop_
_entity.id
_entity.type
_entity.pdbx_description
1 polymer ?
#
loop_
_entity_poly.entity_id
_entity_poly.type
_entity_poly.pdbx_seq_one_letter_code
_entity_poly.pdbx_strand_id
1 'polypeptide(L)'
;MSRKPISNLERSEDYGALQRVVDALFKESDFASRLDVVIMAESFDLPSDFLEIVGLLPSGTYSRQSLCTQLNSSISGHAWGQVYGTVE
;
A
#
# COMPACT_ATOMS: atom_id res chain seq x y z
N MET A 1 21.30 17.75 7.63
CA MET A 1 20.66 17.73 7.39
C MET A 1 20.21 17.21 6.87
N SER A 2 19.97 17.10 6.89
CA SER A 2 19.34 16.77 6.57
C SER A 2 18.82 16.54 5.71
N ARG A 3 18.78 16.54 5.30
CA ARG A 3 18.21 16.49 4.51
C ARG A 3 18.13 16.14 3.54
N LYS A 4 18.09 16.05 3.09
CA LYS A 4 17.76 15.93 2.22
C LYS A 4 17.47 15.76 1.33
N PRO A 5 17.52 15.76 1.75
CA PRO A 5 17.59 16.15 0.44
C PRO A 5 16.34 16.01 -0.37
N ILE A 6 16.43 16.31 -1.65
CA ILE A 6 15.28 16.51 -2.48
C ILE A 6 14.38 15.31 -2.56
N SER A 7 14.94 14.14 -2.77
CA SER A 7 14.11 12.95 -2.86
C SER A 7 13.36 12.72 -1.57
N ASN A 8 13.97 13.11 -0.46
CA ASN A 8 13.32 12.99 0.83
C ASN A 8 12.16 13.96 0.94
N LEU A 9 12.27 15.09 0.26
CA LEU A 9 11.21 16.07 0.29
C LEU A 9 9.99 15.60 -0.48
N GLU A 10 10.19 14.74 -1.45
CA GLU A 10 9.12 14.27 -2.30
C GLU A 10 8.45 13.01 -1.78
N ARG A 11 8.99 12.41 -0.74
CA ARG A 11 8.48 11.17 -0.18
C ARG A 11 8.02 11.39 1.24
N SER A 12 6.86 10.88 1.56
CA SER A 12 6.36 10.96 2.91
C SER A 12 7.02 9.88 3.77
N GLU A 13 6.80 9.98 5.07
CA GLU A 13 7.24 8.95 6.00
C GLU A 13 6.59 7.62 5.71
N ASP A 14 5.49 7.65 4.96
CA ASP A 14 4.73 6.46 4.64
C ASP A 14 5.21 5.77 3.36
N TYR A 15 6.25 6.33 2.73
CA TYR A 15 6.79 5.70 1.54
C TYR A 15 7.27 4.30 1.90
N GLY A 16 6.77 3.32 1.17
CA GLY A 16 7.07 1.93 1.47
C GLY A 16 6.14 1.28 2.48
N ALA A 17 5.24 2.06 3.09
CA ALA A 17 4.32 1.50 4.07
C ALA A 17 3.39 0.46 3.45
N LEU A 18 2.95 0.69 2.22
CA LEU A 18 2.07 -0.24 1.54
C LEU A 18 2.78 -1.57 1.28
N GLN A 19 4.07 -1.49 0.94
CA GLN A 19 4.85 -2.71 0.76
C GLN A 19 4.91 -3.53 2.04
N ARG A 20 5.03 -2.86 3.18
CA ARG A 20 5.04 -3.55 4.48
C ARG A 20 3.72 -4.26 4.75
N VAL A 21 2.61 -3.63 4.35
CA VAL A 21 1.29 -4.26 4.49
C VAL A 21 1.21 -5.52 3.62
N VAL A 22 1.64 -5.41 2.37
CA VAL A 22 1.63 -6.54 1.45
C VAL A 22 2.50 -7.67 1.99
N ASP A 23 3.70 -7.35 2.44
CA ASP A 23 4.61 -8.37 2.97
C ASP A 23 4.01 -9.07 4.17
N ALA A 24 3.36 -8.32 5.06
CA ALA A 24 2.74 -8.89 6.24
C ALA A 24 1.57 -9.81 5.89
N LEU A 25 0.77 -9.40 4.91
CA LEU A 25 -0.39 -10.19 4.49
C LEU A 25 0.02 -11.56 3.96
N PHE A 26 1.10 -11.60 3.21
CA PHE A 26 1.48 -12.83 2.52
C PHE A 26 2.64 -13.55 3.19
N LYS A 27 2.93 -13.18 4.41
CA LYS A 27 3.98 -13.85 5.17
C LYS A 27 3.63 -15.31 5.45
N GLU A 28 2.36 -15.56 5.76
CA GLU A 28 1.92 -16.90 6.14
C GLU A 28 0.71 -17.38 5.34
N SER A 29 0.30 -16.64 4.32
CA SER A 29 -0.86 -17.00 3.54
C SER A 29 -0.59 -16.69 2.08
N ASP A 30 -1.16 -17.48 1.19
CA ASP A 30 -1.03 -17.28 -0.25
C ASP A 30 -2.12 -16.36 -0.80
N PHE A 31 -3.13 -16.07 0.01
CA PHE A 31 -4.28 -15.27 -0.41
C PHE A 31 -4.70 -14.32 0.69
N ALA A 32 -5.26 -13.19 0.29
CA ALA A 32 -5.82 -12.23 1.23
C ALA A 32 -7.11 -11.66 0.64
N SER A 33 -8.09 -11.45 1.49
CA SER A 33 -9.33 -10.80 1.07
C SER A 33 -9.17 -9.28 1.20
N ARG A 34 -10.11 -8.55 0.59
CA ARG A 34 -10.13 -7.10 0.77
C ARG A 34 -10.19 -6.73 2.25
N LEU A 35 -11.00 -7.45 3.02
CA LEU A 35 -11.12 -7.19 4.45
C LEU A 35 -9.79 -7.41 5.16
N ASP A 36 -9.07 -8.47 4.80
CA ASP A 36 -7.75 -8.72 5.37
C ASP A 36 -6.81 -7.55 5.13
N VAL A 37 -6.85 -6.99 3.92
CA VAL A 37 -6.01 -5.85 3.57
C VAL A 37 -6.36 -4.63 4.41
N VAL A 38 -7.67 -4.36 4.57
CA VAL A 38 -8.13 -3.23 5.38
C VAL A 38 -7.68 -3.38 6.82
N ILE A 39 -7.87 -4.56 7.39
CA ILE A 39 -7.50 -4.81 8.78
C ILE A 39 -6.00 -4.67 8.98
N MET A 40 -5.21 -5.20 8.06
CA MET A 40 -3.76 -5.11 8.17
C MET A 40 -3.30 -3.66 8.05
N ALA A 41 -3.90 -2.90 7.12
CA ALA A 41 -3.56 -1.49 6.96
C ALA A 41 -3.89 -0.70 8.23
N GLU A 42 -5.03 -1.00 8.85
CA GLU A 42 -5.41 -0.34 10.08
C GLU A 42 -4.47 -0.70 11.23
N SER A 43 -3.99 -1.94 11.27
CA SER A 43 -3.08 -2.36 12.33
C SER A 43 -1.73 -1.68 12.24
N PHE A 44 -1.36 -1.18 11.06
CA PHE A 44 -0.13 -0.41 10.90
C PHE A 44 -0.35 1.07 11.18
N ASP A 45 -1.57 1.46 11.55
CA ASP A 45 -1.89 2.83 11.94
C ASP A 45 -1.59 3.83 10.83
N LEU A 46 -1.98 3.47 9.61
CA LEU A 46 -1.68 4.28 8.44
C LEU A 46 -2.69 5.40 8.26
N PRO A 47 -2.30 6.48 7.56
CA PRO A 47 -3.20 7.61 7.39
C PRO A 47 -4.41 7.28 6.51
N SER A 48 -5.42 8.12 6.60
CA SER A 48 -6.68 7.89 5.90
C SER A 48 -6.52 7.84 4.38
N ASP A 49 -5.56 8.57 3.82
CA ASP A 49 -5.30 8.51 2.38
C ASP A 49 -4.98 7.09 1.94
N PHE A 50 -4.26 6.40 2.78
CA PHE A 50 -3.86 5.04 2.53
C PHE A 50 -5.05 4.10 2.56
N LEU A 51 -5.93 4.30 3.53
CA LEU A 51 -7.15 3.52 3.62
C LEU A 51 -8.04 3.76 2.40
N GLU A 52 -7.98 4.95 1.83
CA GLU A 52 -8.70 5.26 0.62
C GLU A 52 -8.20 4.44 -0.55
N ILE A 53 -6.88 4.26 -0.67
CA ILE A 53 -6.30 3.40 -1.70
C ILE A 53 -6.83 1.98 -1.55
N VAL A 54 -6.80 1.47 -0.34
CA VAL A 54 -7.27 0.11 -0.07
C VAL A 54 -8.76 0.00 -0.35
N GLY A 55 -9.52 1.05 -0.05
CA GLY A 55 -10.95 1.07 -0.27
C GLY A 55 -11.36 0.98 -1.74
N LEU A 56 -10.43 1.27 -2.65
CA LEU A 56 -10.70 1.16 -4.09
C LEU A 56 -10.63 -0.28 -4.60
N LEU A 57 -10.16 -1.20 -3.79
CA LEU A 57 -10.08 -2.59 -4.19
C LEU A 57 -11.48 -3.19 -4.35
N PRO A 58 -11.75 -3.89 -5.45
CA PRO A 58 -12.99 -4.66 -5.53
C PRO A 58 -13.02 -5.74 -4.46
N SER A 59 -14.21 -6.11 -4.04
CA SER A 59 -14.38 -7.22 -3.11
C SER A 59 -13.89 -8.51 -3.75
N GLY A 60 -13.23 -9.35 -2.96
CA GLY A 60 -12.74 -10.62 -3.47
C GLY A 60 -11.54 -11.10 -2.71
N THR A 61 -10.97 -12.17 -3.21
CA THR A 61 -9.77 -12.77 -2.65
C THR A 61 -8.65 -12.61 -3.65
N TYR A 62 -7.48 -12.20 -3.17
CA TYR A 62 -6.36 -11.85 -4.02
C TYR A 62 -5.15 -12.70 -3.70
N SER A 63 -4.44 -13.12 -4.76
CA SER A 63 -3.07 -13.57 -4.60
C SER A 63 -2.19 -12.35 -4.44
N ARG A 64 -0.92 -12.54 -4.05
CA ARG A 64 0.01 -11.43 -3.93
C ARG A 64 0.10 -10.65 -5.24
N GLN A 65 0.26 -11.37 -6.36
CA GLN A 65 0.41 -10.72 -7.65
C GLN A 65 -0.84 -9.92 -8.02
N SER A 66 -2.02 -10.50 -7.87
CA SER A 66 -3.25 -9.82 -8.25
C SER A 66 -3.52 -8.62 -7.34
N LEU A 67 -3.20 -8.72 -6.05
CA LEU A 67 -3.36 -7.61 -5.14
C LEU A 67 -2.43 -6.47 -5.51
N CYS A 68 -1.16 -6.79 -5.77
CA CYS A 68 -0.20 -5.75 -6.14
C CYS A 68 -0.58 -5.07 -7.45
N THR A 69 -1.10 -5.82 -8.41
CA THR A 69 -1.57 -5.24 -9.66
C THR A 69 -2.68 -4.23 -9.40
N GLN A 70 -3.65 -4.58 -8.57
CA GLN A 70 -4.76 -3.68 -8.25
C GLN A 70 -4.28 -2.46 -7.49
N LEU A 71 -3.42 -2.64 -6.50
CA LEU A 71 -2.91 -1.53 -5.71
C LEU A 71 -2.09 -0.58 -6.56
N ASN A 72 -1.21 -1.10 -7.40
CA ASN A 72 -0.39 -0.27 -8.26
C ASN A 72 -1.25 0.52 -9.25
N SER A 73 -2.32 -0.08 -9.73
CA SER A 73 -3.25 0.59 -10.61
C SER A 73 -3.91 1.77 -9.90
N SER A 74 -4.34 1.58 -8.66
CA SER A 74 -4.94 2.64 -7.86
C SER A 74 -3.94 3.74 -7.55
N ILE A 75 -2.71 3.37 -7.20
CA ILE A 75 -1.65 4.32 -6.90
C ILE A 75 -1.36 5.20 -8.12
N SER A 76 -1.20 4.58 -9.28
CA SER A 76 -0.92 5.30 -10.50
C SER A 76 -2.09 6.19 -10.90
N GLY A 77 -3.30 5.67 -10.79
CA GLY A 77 -4.49 6.41 -11.19
C GLY A 77 -4.72 7.66 -10.37
N HIS A 78 -4.22 7.69 -9.13
CA HIS A 78 -4.41 8.82 -8.24
C HIS A 78 -3.11 9.59 -7.96
N ALA A 79 -2.06 9.28 -8.73
CA ALA A 79 -0.77 9.97 -8.64
C ALA A 79 -0.15 9.88 -7.24
N TRP A 80 -0.37 8.78 -6.56
CA TRP A 80 0.17 8.58 -5.21
C TRP A 80 1.52 7.84 -5.20
N GLY A 81 2.06 7.56 -6.38
CA GLY A 81 3.29 6.79 -6.48
C GLY A 81 4.48 7.43 -5.79
N GLN A 82 4.53 8.76 -5.77
CA GLN A 82 5.63 9.47 -5.12
C GLN A 82 5.49 9.47 -3.62
N VAL A 83 4.28 9.26 -3.12
CA VAL A 83 4.02 9.26 -1.68
C VAL A 83 4.23 7.88 -1.08
N TYR A 84 3.66 6.87 -1.71
CA TYR A 84 3.64 5.52 -1.13
C TYR A 84 4.52 4.52 -1.87
N GLY A 85 4.91 4.82 -3.10
CA GLY A 85 5.63 3.88 -3.94
C GLY A 85 4.72 2.79 -4.49
N THR A 86 5.23 2.03 -5.43
CA THR A 86 4.50 0.86 -5.94
C THR A 86 4.88 -0.36 -5.10
N VAL A 87 4.09 -1.43 -5.25
CA VAL A 87 4.29 -2.65 -4.46
C VAL A 87 4.55 -3.86 -5.36
N GLU A 88 5.15 -4.87 -4.76
CA GLU A 88 5.43 -6.12 -5.46
C GLU A 88 5.24 -7.34 -4.57
#